data_e91f6c7dc0758c0589e3d5f059d3f844
#
_entry.id   e91f6c7dc0758c0589e3d5f059d3f844
#
_cell.length_a   1.000
_cell.length_b   1.000
_cell.length_c   1.000
_cell.angle_alpha   90.00
_cell.angle_beta   90.00
_cell.angle_gamma   90.00
#
_symmetry.space_group_name_H-M   'P 1'
#
loop_
_entity.id
_entity.type
_entity.pdbx_description
1 polymer ?
#
loop_
_entity_poly.entity_id
_entity_poly.type
_entity_poly.pdbx_seq_one_letter_code
_entity_poly.pdbx_strand_id
1 'polypeptide(L)'
;MIGAVIARKAIAGSFEALNRHDLTKFMSTWRDDGVFIYPGDIAASGTFRGKSAVEGWFRNFFDQFPRITFDVQDICVRNIFAIGGTNVVAVHWNIQLTNRSGRVGQNSGVTVISISGGKVVMVKDLIFDLGENFKLNWGAS
;
A
#
# COMPACT_ATOMS: atom_id res chain seq x y z
N MET A 1 0.79 -7.47 -23.64
CA MET A 1 0.07 -6.21 -23.35
C MET A 1 -1.17 -6.41 -22.47
N ILE A 2 -1.91 -7.48 -22.65
CA ILE A 2 -3.10 -7.80 -21.82
C ILE A 2 -2.71 -7.91 -20.35
N GLY A 3 -1.58 -8.56 -20.01
CA GLY A 3 -1.09 -8.68 -18.64
C GLY A 3 -0.84 -7.33 -17.95
N ALA A 4 -0.35 -6.34 -18.69
CA ALA A 4 -0.13 -4.99 -18.15
C ALA A 4 -1.46 -4.29 -17.85
N VAL A 5 -2.46 -4.45 -18.72
CA VAL A 5 -3.80 -3.88 -18.52
C VAL A 5 -4.48 -4.48 -17.30
N ILE A 6 -4.42 -5.81 -17.16
CA ILE A 6 -4.98 -6.51 -16.01
C ILE A 6 -4.29 -6.08 -14.71
N ALA A 7 -2.95 -6.03 -14.69
CA ALA A 7 -2.18 -5.63 -13.53
C ALA A 7 -2.50 -4.18 -13.13
N ARG A 8 -2.55 -3.25 -14.08
CA ARG A 8 -2.87 -1.84 -13.80
C ARG A 8 -4.27 -1.68 -13.22
N LYS A 9 -5.25 -2.39 -13.79
CA LYS A 9 -6.63 -2.33 -13.31
C LYS A 9 -6.75 -2.90 -11.88
N ALA A 10 -6.11 -4.02 -11.61
CA ALA A 10 -6.10 -4.63 -10.28
C ALA A 10 -5.45 -3.71 -9.24
N ILE A 11 -4.30 -3.10 -9.56
CA ILE A 11 -3.59 -2.18 -8.68
C ILE A 11 -4.41 -0.92 -8.42
N ALA A 12 -4.98 -0.32 -9.47
CA ALA A 12 -5.84 0.85 -9.31
C ALA A 12 -7.03 0.55 -8.38
N GLY A 13 -7.64 -0.63 -8.52
CA GLY A 13 -8.71 -1.09 -7.64
C GLY A 13 -8.28 -1.26 -6.18
N SER A 14 -7.05 -1.72 -5.94
CA SER A 14 -6.49 -1.86 -4.59
C SER A 14 -6.27 -0.50 -3.93
N PHE A 15 -5.71 0.48 -4.62
CA PHE A 15 -5.53 1.84 -4.08
C PHE A 15 -6.87 2.54 -3.85
N GLU A 16 -7.86 2.31 -4.70
CA GLU A 16 -9.20 2.83 -4.48
C GLU A 16 -9.86 2.20 -3.23
N ALA A 17 -9.65 0.91 -3.00
CA ALA A 17 -10.11 0.24 -1.78
C ALA A 17 -9.48 0.86 -0.53
N LEU A 18 -8.18 1.22 -0.56
CA LEU A 18 -7.52 1.94 0.52
C LEU A 18 -8.15 3.31 0.75
N ASN A 19 -8.41 4.06 -0.30
CA ASN A 19 -9.06 5.39 -0.21
C ASN A 19 -10.46 5.31 0.41
N ARG A 20 -11.16 4.21 0.18
CA ARG A 20 -12.52 3.98 0.71
C ARG A 20 -12.55 3.26 2.06
N HIS A 21 -11.39 2.92 2.62
CA HIS A 21 -11.29 2.08 3.82
C HIS A 21 -11.99 0.71 3.65
N ASP A 22 -12.00 0.18 2.45
CA ASP A 22 -12.57 -1.14 2.16
C ASP A 22 -11.53 -2.24 2.41
N LEU A 23 -11.35 -2.57 3.68
CA LEU A 23 -10.33 -3.54 4.11
C LEU A 23 -10.61 -4.94 3.55
N THR A 24 -11.86 -5.35 3.51
CA THR A 24 -12.25 -6.66 2.98
C THR A 24 -11.84 -6.81 1.52
N LYS A 25 -12.17 -5.83 0.68
CA LYS A 25 -11.79 -5.82 -0.73
C LYS A 25 -10.27 -5.79 -0.90
N PHE A 26 -9.58 -4.93 -0.16
CA PHE A 26 -8.13 -4.82 -0.21
C PHE A 26 -7.46 -6.14 0.16
N MET A 27 -7.85 -6.76 1.26
CA MET A 27 -7.26 -8.01 1.74
C MET A 27 -7.63 -9.23 0.89
N SER A 28 -8.71 -9.18 0.11
CA SER A 28 -9.11 -10.28 -0.76
C SER A 28 -8.09 -10.64 -1.84
N THR A 29 -7.22 -9.70 -2.19
CA THR A 29 -6.17 -9.88 -3.20
C THR A 29 -4.89 -10.49 -2.63
N TRP A 30 -4.77 -10.59 -1.31
CA TRP A 30 -3.57 -11.08 -0.63
C TRP A 30 -3.55 -12.60 -0.49
N ARG A 31 -2.36 -13.18 -0.65
CA ARG A 31 -2.12 -14.59 -0.29
C ARG A 31 -1.95 -14.70 1.23
N ASP A 32 -2.28 -15.86 1.80
CA ASP A 32 -2.27 -16.09 3.26
C ASP A 32 -0.90 -15.87 3.89
N ASP A 33 0.19 -16.13 3.15
CA ASP A 33 1.57 -15.93 3.58
C ASP A 33 2.18 -14.59 3.13
N GLY A 34 1.37 -13.65 2.68
CA GLY A 34 1.80 -12.34 2.21
C GLY A 34 2.59 -11.57 3.25
N VAL A 35 3.52 -10.73 2.77
CA VAL A 35 4.41 -9.92 3.62
C VAL A 35 4.28 -8.45 3.25
N PHE A 36 4.14 -7.60 4.27
CA PHE A 36 4.12 -6.16 4.14
C PHE A 36 5.32 -5.55 4.86
N ILE A 37 6.04 -4.67 4.17
CA ILE A 37 7.19 -3.96 4.72
C ILE A 37 6.89 -2.47 4.71
N TYR A 38 6.88 -1.85 5.90
CA TYR A 38 6.64 -0.42 6.07
C TYR A 38 7.89 0.27 6.62
N PRO A 39 8.31 1.39 6.00
CA PRO A 39 9.59 2.03 6.32
C PRO A 39 9.53 2.89 7.59
N GLY A 40 10.69 3.41 7.99
CA GLY A 40 10.83 4.34 9.09
C GLY A 40 11.24 3.67 10.40
N ASP A 41 11.14 4.44 11.48
CA ASP A 41 11.55 4.05 12.82
C ASP A 41 10.45 4.34 13.87
N ILE A 42 9.19 4.28 13.46
CA ILE A 42 8.03 4.46 14.33
C ILE A 42 7.39 3.12 14.70
N ALA A 43 6.44 3.13 15.61
CA ALA A 43 5.76 1.90 16.05
C ALA A 43 5.08 1.13 14.91
N ALA A 44 4.63 1.83 13.86
CA ALA A 44 4.02 1.21 12.68
C ALA A 44 5.02 0.65 11.68
N SER A 45 6.33 0.91 11.85
CA SER A 45 7.39 0.47 10.93
C SER A 45 7.75 -0.99 11.17
N GLY A 46 8.20 -1.67 10.13
CA GLY A 46 8.70 -3.04 10.22
C GLY A 46 8.22 -3.96 9.12
N THR A 47 8.39 -5.25 9.38
CA THR A 47 8.00 -6.34 8.47
C THR A 47 6.87 -7.13 9.13
N PHE A 48 5.74 -7.22 8.43
CA PHE A 48 4.54 -7.91 8.90
C PHE A 48 4.30 -9.13 8.03
N ARG A 49 4.33 -10.30 8.65
CA ARG A 49 4.29 -11.60 7.95
C ARG A 49 2.96 -12.29 8.18
N GLY A 50 2.34 -12.69 7.08
CA GLY A 50 1.05 -13.39 7.07
C GLY A 50 -0.13 -12.43 6.97
N LYS A 51 -1.18 -12.90 6.33
CA LYS A 51 -2.37 -12.09 6.00
C LYS A 51 -3.02 -11.47 7.25
N SER A 52 -3.08 -12.20 8.36
CA SER A 52 -3.64 -11.67 9.62
C SER A 52 -2.86 -10.49 10.16
N ALA A 53 -1.52 -10.56 10.17
CA ALA A 53 -0.66 -9.47 10.62
C ALA A 53 -0.77 -8.26 9.71
N VAL A 54 -0.81 -8.48 8.40
CA VAL A 54 -0.99 -7.42 7.40
C VAL A 54 -2.35 -6.75 7.57
N GLU A 55 -3.41 -7.52 7.72
CA GLU A 55 -4.76 -6.98 7.96
C GLU A 55 -4.81 -6.14 9.22
N GLY A 56 -4.21 -6.59 10.31
CA GLY A 56 -4.09 -5.84 11.56
C GLY A 56 -3.39 -4.50 11.38
N TRP A 57 -2.33 -4.48 10.57
CA TRP A 57 -1.61 -3.24 10.25
C TRP A 57 -2.50 -2.25 9.49
N PHE A 58 -3.21 -2.69 8.47
CA PHE A 58 -4.11 -1.82 7.69
C PHE A 58 -5.33 -1.36 8.49
N ARG A 59 -5.84 -2.20 9.40
CA ARG A 59 -6.89 -1.77 10.33
C ARG A 59 -6.42 -0.63 11.21
N ASN A 60 -5.21 -0.73 11.76
CA ASN A 60 -4.60 0.33 12.56
C ASN A 60 -4.36 1.60 11.71
N PHE A 61 -3.93 1.44 10.47
CA PHE A 61 -3.73 2.54 9.53
C PHE A 61 -5.04 3.30 9.29
N PHE A 62 -6.14 2.60 9.05
CA PHE A 62 -7.45 3.21 8.87
C PHE A 62 -7.96 3.90 10.15
N ASP A 63 -7.69 3.33 11.32
CA ASP A 63 -8.06 3.94 12.60
C ASP A 63 -7.26 5.22 12.86
N GLN A 64 -5.98 5.23 12.51
CA GLN A 64 -5.12 6.41 12.69
C GLN A 64 -5.46 7.52 11.69
N PHE A 65 -5.85 7.16 10.48
CA PHE A 65 -6.13 8.10 9.40
C PHE A 65 -7.57 7.97 8.89
N PRO A 66 -8.54 8.70 9.49
CA PRO A 66 -9.93 8.69 9.03
C PRO A 66 -10.11 9.13 7.57
N ARG A 67 -9.18 9.93 7.05
CA ARG A 67 -9.17 10.33 5.64
C ARG A 67 -7.85 9.99 5.00
N ILE A 68 -7.93 9.23 3.91
CA ILE A 68 -6.79 8.80 3.11
C ILE A 68 -7.13 9.07 1.65
N THR A 69 -6.26 9.79 0.96
CA THR A 69 -6.37 10.00 -0.48
C THR A 69 -5.04 9.69 -1.14
N PHE A 70 -4.93 8.50 -1.71
CA PHE A 70 -3.86 8.17 -2.65
C PHE A 70 -4.22 8.71 -4.02
N ASP A 71 -3.26 9.40 -4.63
CA ASP A 71 -3.31 9.85 -6.01
C ASP A 71 -2.19 9.13 -6.77
N VAL A 72 -2.55 8.11 -7.53
CA VAL A 72 -1.61 7.27 -8.27
C VAL A 72 -1.13 8.04 -9.49
N GLN A 73 0.18 8.25 -9.58
CA GLN A 73 0.84 8.98 -10.66
C GLN A 73 1.27 8.04 -11.79
N ASP A 74 1.97 6.97 -11.44
CA ASP A 74 2.56 6.03 -12.39
C ASP A 74 2.39 4.60 -11.89
N ILE A 75 2.14 3.67 -12.82
CA ILE A 75 2.14 2.24 -12.57
C ILE A 75 3.09 1.58 -13.56
N CYS A 76 4.21 1.06 -13.05
CA CYS A 76 5.24 0.40 -13.84
C CYS A 76 5.16 -1.10 -13.64
N VAL A 77 4.96 -1.85 -14.71
CA VAL A 77 4.84 -3.30 -14.71
C VAL A 77 6.12 -3.91 -15.26
N ARG A 78 6.76 -4.80 -14.49
CA ARG A 78 8.04 -5.40 -14.90
C ARG A 78 7.92 -6.24 -16.17
N ASN A 79 6.88 -7.04 -16.28
CA ASN A 79 6.67 -7.91 -17.43
C ASN A 79 5.28 -7.71 -18.04
N ILE A 80 5.23 -6.94 -19.12
CA ILE A 80 3.97 -6.61 -19.81
C ILE A 80 3.35 -7.80 -20.56
N PHE A 81 4.12 -8.87 -20.76
CA PHE A 81 3.67 -10.08 -21.46
C PHE A 81 3.25 -11.19 -20.49
N ALA A 82 3.46 -11.01 -19.17
CA ALA A 82 3.08 -12.02 -18.19
C ALA A 82 1.55 -12.18 -18.13
N ILE A 83 1.08 -13.36 -18.43
CA ILE A 83 -0.33 -13.73 -18.35
C ILE A 83 -0.60 -14.79 -17.27
N GLY A 84 0.46 -15.34 -16.67
CA GLY A 84 0.40 -16.42 -15.67
C GLY A 84 0.18 -15.96 -14.23
N GLY A 85 -0.12 -14.67 -14.00
CA GLY A 85 -0.39 -14.15 -12.66
C GLY A 85 0.87 -13.89 -11.81
N THR A 86 2.06 -13.93 -12.40
CA THR A 86 3.32 -13.61 -11.70
C THR A 86 3.92 -12.33 -12.29
N ASN A 87 4.08 -11.32 -11.45
CA ASN A 87 4.63 -10.04 -11.86
C ASN A 87 5.18 -9.24 -10.68
N VAL A 88 5.91 -8.17 -10.99
CA VAL A 88 6.27 -7.13 -10.03
C VAL A 88 5.80 -5.79 -10.59
N VAL A 89 5.14 -5.01 -9.75
CA VAL A 89 4.58 -3.71 -10.12
C VAL A 89 5.11 -2.66 -9.16
N ALA A 90 5.59 -1.53 -9.69
CA ALA A 90 5.95 -0.37 -8.90
C ALA A 90 4.91 0.74 -9.12
N VAL A 91 4.37 1.28 -8.05
CA VAL A 91 3.34 2.31 -8.08
C VAL A 91 3.88 3.58 -7.43
N HIS A 92 4.04 4.63 -8.22
CA HIS A 92 4.38 5.97 -7.72
C HIS A 92 3.09 6.70 -7.34
N TRP A 93 3.02 7.22 -6.13
CA TRP A 93 1.83 7.88 -5.61
C TRP A 93 2.16 9.12 -4.78
N ASN A 94 1.22 10.05 -4.76
CA ASN A 94 1.11 11.07 -3.75
C ASN A 94 0.00 10.69 -2.78
N ILE A 95 0.14 11.06 -1.51
CA ILE A 95 -0.88 10.80 -0.49
C ILE A 95 -1.19 12.06 0.30
N GLN A 96 -2.46 12.27 0.60
CA GLN A 96 -2.93 13.21 1.60
C GLN A 96 -3.64 12.44 2.69
N LEU A 97 -3.31 12.72 3.93
CA LEU A 97 -3.82 12.04 5.10
C LEU A 97 -4.39 13.04 6.09
N THR A 98 -5.48 12.70 6.73
CA THR A 98 -5.94 13.41 7.93
C THR A 98 -5.96 12.41 9.07
N ASN A 99 -5.15 12.66 10.11
CA ASN A 99 -5.09 11.76 11.27
C ASN A 99 -6.27 12.00 12.23
N ARG A 100 -6.39 11.13 13.25
CA ARG A 100 -7.51 11.21 14.20
C ARG A 100 -7.49 12.49 15.04
N SER A 101 -6.36 13.21 15.11
CA SER A 101 -6.26 14.53 15.76
C SER A 101 -6.64 15.68 14.83
N GLY A 102 -7.00 15.40 13.58
CA GLY A 102 -7.35 16.41 12.58
C GLY A 102 -6.14 17.01 11.84
N ARG A 103 -4.92 16.52 12.09
CA ARG A 103 -3.74 16.99 11.37
C ARG A 103 -3.75 16.47 9.94
N VAL A 104 -3.58 17.39 9.00
CA VAL A 104 -3.43 17.05 7.57
C VAL A 104 -1.95 16.93 7.23
N GLY A 105 -1.57 15.83 6.61
CA GLY A 105 -0.22 15.59 6.12
C GLY A 105 -0.22 15.18 4.65
N GLN A 106 0.91 15.39 4.00
CA GLN A 106 1.16 14.99 2.62
C GLN A 106 2.49 14.28 2.53
N ASN A 107 2.57 13.33 1.60
CA ASN A 107 3.81 12.61 1.30
C ASN A 107 3.74 12.05 -0.12
N SER A 108 4.84 11.49 -0.55
CA SER A 108 4.94 10.77 -1.81
C SER A 108 5.78 9.52 -1.61
N GLY A 109 5.61 8.55 -2.46
CA GLY A 109 6.39 7.32 -2.37
C GLY A 109 6.19 6.40 -3.54
N VAL A 110 6.82 5.24 -3.43
CA VAL A 110 6.69 4.13 -4.37
C VAL A 110 6.36 2.88 -3.57
N THR A 111 5.32 2.17 -3.99
CA THR A 111 4.99 0.84 -3.47
C THR A 111 5.42 -0.20 -4.49
N VAL A 112 6.25 -1.14 -4.07
CA VAL A 112 6.65 -2.30 -4.90
C VAL A 112 5.81 -3.50 -4.49
N ILE A 113 5.09 -4.07 -5.45
CA ILE A 113 4.14 -5.16 -5.24
C ILE A 113 4.59 -6.38 -6.03
N SER A 114 4.81 -7.48 -5.34
CA SER A 114 5.08 -8.77 -5.95
C SER A 114 3.81 -9.62 -5.96
N ILE A 115 3.49 -10.16 -7.13
CA ILE A 115 2.29 -10.95 -7.40
C ILE A 115 2.73 -12.35 -7.84
N SER A 116 2.09 -13.37 -7.29
CA SER A 116 2.28 -14.76 -7.69
C SER A 116 0.94 -15.49 -7.71
N GLY A 117 0.66 -16.21 -8.80
CA GLY A 117 -0.63 -16.90 -8.96
C GLY A 117 -1.84 -15.96 -8.86
N GLY A 118 -1.71 -14.73 -9.29
CA GLY A 118 -2.77 -13.72 -9.22
C GLY A 118 -3.01 -13.13 -7.83
N LYS A 119 -2.18 -13.48 -6.84
CA LYS A 119 -2.29 -12.98 -5.46
C LYS A 119 -1.08 -12.15 -5.08
N VAL A 120 -1.29 -11.16 -4.24
CA VAL A 120 -0.23 -10.34 -3.67
C VAL A 120 0.54 -11.15 -2.63
N VAL A 121 1.86 -11.25 -2.79
CA VAL A 121 2.74 -12.02 -1.91
C VAL A 121 3.70 -11.14 -1.13
N MET A 122 4.00 -9.96 -1.63
CA MET A 122 4.85 -8.99 -0.93
C MET A 122 4.48 -7.58 -1.36
N VAL A 123 4.41 -6.68 -0.40
CA VAL A 123 4.28 -5.23 -0.62
C VAL A 123 5.35 -4.54 0.21
N LYS A 124 6.12 -3.68 -0.44
CA LYS A 124 7.13 -2.85 0.21
C LYS A 124 6.89 -1.39 -0.12
N ASP A 125 6.69 -0.58 0.90
CA ASP A 125 6.56 0.87 0.76
C ASP A 125 7.92 1.56 0.88
N LEU A 126 8.16 2.49 -0.04
CA LEU A 126 9.28 3.41 -0.05
C LEU A 126 8.70 4.82 0.01
N ILE A 127 8.82 5.47 1.16
CA ILE A 127 8.23 6.78 1.42
C ILE A 127 9.34 7.83 1.36
N PHE A 128 9.13 8.92 0.63
CA PHE A 128 10.18 9.88 0.33
C PHE A 128 10.55 10.76 1.52
N ASP A 129 9.58 11.12 2.36
CA ASP A 129 9.85 11.91 3.57
C ASP A 129 9.47 11.09 4.81
N LEU A 130 10.48 10.64 5.55
CA LEU A 130 10.35 9.93 6.82
C LEU A 130 10.72 10.82 8.02
N GLY A 131 10.77 12.13 7.81
CA GLY A 131 11.13 13.11 8.82
C GLY A 131 10.04 13.37 9.85
N GLU A 132 10.12 14.51 10.49
CA GLU A 132 9.26 14.88 11.61
C GLU A 132 7.77 14.90 11.24
N ASN A 133 7.43 15.42 10.06
CA ASN A 133 6.03 15.45 9.60
C ASN A 133 5.42 14.04 9.48
N PHE A 134 6.18 13.10 8.98
CA PHE A 134 5.76 11.70 8.92
C PHE A 134 5.49 11.14 10.33
N LYS A 135 6.40 11.39 11.27
CA LYS A 135 6.24 10.95 12.66
C LYS A 135 5.03 11.59 13.33
N LEU A 136 4.87 12.89 13.18
CA LEU A 136 3.72 13.62 13.75
C LEU A 136 2.38 13.17 13.16
N ASN A 137 2.31 12.84 11.89
CA ASN A 137 1.10 12.32 11.27
C ASN A 137 0.69 10.97 11.88
N TRP A 138 1.66 10.13 12.23
CA TRP A 138 1.41 8.87 12.93
C TRP A 138 1.15 9.04 14.43
N GLY A 139 1.25 10.27 14.96
CA GLY A 139 1.10 10.54 16.38
C GLY A 139 2.33 10.21 17.22
N ALA A 140 3.48 9.97 16.59
CA ALA A 140 4.75 9.80 17.27
C ALA A 140 5.35 11.16 17.62
N SER A 141 5.93 11.27 18.79
CA SER A 141 6.64 12.47 19.26
C SER A 141 8.15 12.28 19.19
#